data_ed85de0b8b45d6f4acbd4b84f505dafd
#
_entry.id   ed85de0b8b45d6f4acbd4b84f505dafd
#
_cell.length_a   1.000
_cell.length_b   1.000
_cell.length_c   1.000
_cell.angle_alpha   90.00
_cell.angle_beta   90.00
_cell.angle_gamma   90.00
#
_symmetry.space_group_name_H-M   'P 1'
#
loop_
_entity.id
_entity.type
_entity.pdbx_description
1 polymer ?
#
loop_
_entity_poly.entity_id
_entity_poly.type
_entity_poly.pdbx_seq_one_letter_code
_entity_poly.pdbx_strand_id
1 'polypeptide(L)'
;LHKSKNEPQNKNSCDMRNISLLLFVLNQENKKRTMIMITNKLNEGLIEAIKEKIPANSNIANVLMDNLFIGREAVYRRLRGEVPFTLTEAAIISRKLGVSLDKMIGVSFKENAVFDMNVVHHSNPFETYYDIINKYTELLKSIEDDPISELATSSNTIPQTLYLKHDILSKFRLFKWMYQNENIGCKHFDDLEIPAKLQDIQKDFVNAAEQIHSTSFIWDSNIFSHIVNDLEYFSSIQLISDKARQEIKEELLLLLDELENFARKGKFESDNEVNIYISNINFEATYSYVESSNVHLSMIRVYAINSITTQDIEMCKSLKEWIQSLK
;
A
#
# COMPACT_ATOMS: atom_id res chain seq x y z
N LEU A 1 -88.55 20.38 18.87
CA LEU A 1 -87.49 19.67 19.56
C LEU A 1 -86.29 19.47 18.57
N HIS A 2 -85.49 20.52 18.47
CA HIS A 2 -84.23 20.44 17.72
C HIS A 2 -83.10 20.21 18.67
N LYS A 3 -82.38 19.08 18.53
CA LYS A 3 -81.06 18.82 19.15
C LYS A 3 -79.95 19.21 18.16
N SER A 4 -79.22 20.28 18.51
CA SER A 4 -77.98 20.64 17.87
C SER A 4 -76.90 19.65 18.29
N LYS A 5 -76.27 18.97 17.32
CA LYS A 5 -75.06 18.20 17.48
C LYS A 5 -73.86 19.17 17.39
N ASN A 6 -73.14 19.36 18.47
CA ASN A 6 -71.83 19.96 18.46
C ASN A 6 -70.82 18.91 18.02
N GLU A 7 -70.15 19.11 16.87
CA GLU A 7 -68.96 18.38 16.48
C GLU A 7 -67.75 18.88 17.25
N PRO A 8 -66.90 18.00 17.77
CA PRO A 8 -65.65 18.42 18.41
C PRO A 8 -64.63 18.88 17.33
N GLN A 9 -64.31 20.16 17.35
CA GLN A 9 -63.21 20.72 16.58
C GLN A 9 -61.91 20.00 16.88
N ASN A 10 -61.25 19.48 15.81
CA ASN A 10 -60.04 18.71 15.82
C ASN A 10 -58.84 19.57 16.26
N LYS A 11 -58.47 19.50 17.57
CA LYS A 11 -57.29 20.16 18.17
C LYS A 11 -55.97 19.54 17.74
N ASN A 12 -55.96 18.41 17.04
CA ASN A 12 -54.75 17.66 16.67
C ASN A 12 -54.01 18.16 15.43
N SER A 13 -54.59 19.04 14.61
CA SER A 13 -53.95 19.50 13.36
C SER A 13 -52.86 20.56 13.61
N CYS A 14 -52.88 21.27 14.74
CA CYS A 14 -51.86 22.28 15.07
C CYS A 14 -50.58 21.66 15.64
N ASP A 15 -50.65 20.55 16.36
CA ASP A 15 -49.48 19.83 16.89
C ASP A 15 -48.66 19.10 15.83
N MET A 16 -49.32 18.51 14.85
CA MET A 16 -48.61 17.78 13.75
C MET A 16 -47.78 18.71 12.87
N ARG A 17 -48.21 19.95 12.63
CA ARG A 17 -47.46 20.95 11.85
C ARG A 17 -46.23 21.42 12.62
N ASN A 18 -46.32 21.60 13.91
CA ASN A 18 -45.23 22.00 14.78
C ASN A 18 -44.15 20.88 14.87
N ILE A 19 -44.59 19.63 14.99
CA ILE A 19 -43.70 18.47 15.02
C ILE A 19 -42.97 18.32 13.68
N SER A 20 -43.67 18.47 12.55
CA SER A 20 -43.06 18.42 11.22
C SER A 20 -42.04 19.53 11.00
N LEU A 21 -42.33 20.75 11.47
CA LEU A 21 -41.39 21.87 11.40
C LEU A 21 -40.16 21.66 12.31
N LEU A 22 -40.34 21.10 13.48
CA LEU A 22 -39.26 20.76 14.40
C LEU A 22 -38.35 19.68 13.86
N LEU A 23 -38.91 18.63 13.27
CA LEU A 23 -38.17 17.56 12.58
C LEU A 23 -37.40 18.08 11.37
N PHE A 24 -37.98 19.01 10.61
CA PHE A 24 -37.30 19.64 9.49
C PHE A 24 -36.10 20.48 9.95
N VAL A 25 -36.26 21.29 11.01
CA VAL A 25 -35.18 22.10 11.61
C VAL A 25 -34.07 21.22 12.16
N LEU A 26 -34.41 20.15 12.89
CA LEU A 26 -33.43 19.18 13.43
C LEU A 26 -32.69 18.45 12.32
N ASN A 27 -33.36 18.14 11.24
CA ASN A 27 -32.71 17.49 10.07
C ASN A 27 -31.75 18.45 9.34
N GLN A 28 -32.09 19.75 9.28
CA GLN A 28 -31.19 20.77 8.71
C GLN A 28 -29.96 21.00 9.64
N GLU A 29 -30.16 21.05 10.96
CA GLU A 29 -29.05 21.16 11.91
C GLU A 29 -28.12 19.94 11.86
N ASN A 30 -28.70 18.74 11.82
CA ASN A 30 -27.90 17.50 11.66
C ASN A 30 -27.09 17.49 10.36
N LYS A 31 -27.69 17.88 9.24
CA LYS A 31 -26.98 18.02 7.97
C LYS A 31 -25.84 19.04 8.05
N LYS A 32 -26.09 20.18 8.70
CA LYS A 32 -25.09 21.23 8.90
C LYS A 32 -23.93 20.74 9.80
N ARG A 33 -24.23 20.03 10.89
CA ARG A 33 -23.22 19.41 11.77
C ARG A 33 -22.38 18.38 11.03
N THR A 34 -23.00 17.51 10.25
CA THR A 34 -22.29 16.50 9.44
C THR A 34 -21.38 17.17 8.41
N MET A 35 -21.85 18.23 7.75
CA MET A 35 -21.05 18.96 6.75
C MET A 35 -19.84 19.68 7.39
N ILE A 36 -20.01 20.29 8.58
CA ILE A 36 -18.91 20.90 9.34
C ILE A 36 -17.90 19.85 9.77
N MET A 37 -18.35 18.69 10.23
CA MET A 37 -17.49 17.58 10.65
C MET A 37 -16.65 17.04 9.47
N ILE A 38 -17.24 16.88 8.29
CA ILE A 38 -16.54 16.46 7.07
C ILE A 38 -15.49 17.52 6.67
N THR A 39 -15.87 18.79 6.66
CA THR A 39 -14.96 19.89 6.30
C THR A 39 -13.75 19.95 7.22
N ASN A 40 -13.96 19.78 8.55
CA ASN A 40 -12.87 19.78 9.52
C ASN A 40 -11.92 18.59 9.30
N LYS A 41 -12.45 17.37 9.11
CA LYS A 41 -11.62 16.19 8.81
C LYS A 41 -10.77 16.35 7.57
N LEU A 42 -11.33 16.91 6.50
CA LEU A 42 -10.58 17.16 5.25
C LEU A 42 -9.45 18.16 5.47
N ASN A 43 -9.70 19.24 6.22
CA ASN A 43 -8.69 20.24 6.51
C ASN A 43 -7.59 19.69 7.44
N GLU A 44 -7.94 18.90 8.44
CA GLU A 44 -7.01 18.18 9.33
C GLU A 44 -6.13 17.22 8.53
N GLY A 45 -6.71 16.40 7.66
CA GLY A 45 -5.99 15.49 6.78
C GLY A 45 -5.02 16.21 5.84
N LEU A 46 -5.40 17.40 5.30
CA LEU A 46 -4.50 18.22 4.50
C LEU A 46 -3.32 18.74 5.32
N ILE A 47 -3.55 19.17 6.55
CA ILE A 47 -2.49 19.65 7.45
C ILE A 47 -1.51 18.52 7.78
N GLU A 48 -2.00 17.32 8.06
CA GLU A 48 -1.15 16.14 8.32
C GLU A 48 -0.32 15.76 7.10
N ALA A 49 -0.94 15.67 5.93
CA ALA A 49 -0.25 15.36 4.68
C ALA A 49 0.83 16.41 4.33
N ILE A 50 0.60 17.71 4.60
CA ILE A 50 1.61 18.75 4.45
C ILE A 50 2.80 18.50 5.38
N LYS A 51 2.56 18.15 6.65
CA LYS A 51 3.62 17.86 7.64
C LYS A 51 4.45 16.66 7.26
N GLU A 52 3.83 15.60 6.72
CA GLU A 52 4.52 14.40 6.24
C GLU A 52 5.40 14.65 5.02
N LYS A 53 4.97 15.54 4.11
CA LYS A 53 5.70 15.82 2.86
C LYS A 53 6.84 16.82 3.00
N ILE A 54 6.83 17.63 4.04
CA ILE A 54 7.87 18.63 4.27
C ILE A 54 8.89 18.08 5.28
N PRO A 55 10.19 17.98 4.94
CA PRO A 55 11.22 17.50 5.85
C PRO A 55 11.24 18.24 7.18
N ALA A 56 11.51 17.54 8.28
CA ALA A 56 11.52 18.09 9.64
C ALA A 56 12.51 19.26 9.85
N ASN A 57 13.56 19.34 9.03
CA ASN A 57 14.53 20.44 9.03
C ASN A 57 14.07 21.68 8.26
N SER A 58 12.93 21.63 7.59
CA SER A 58 12.36 22.73 6.80
C SER A 58 11.27 23.47 7.55
N ASN A 59 11.18 24.77 7.38
CA ASN A 59 10.10 25.56 8.00
C ASN A 59 8.83 25.49 7.15
N ILE A 60 7.85 24.74 7.62
CA ILE A 60 6.56 24.51 6.95
C ILE A 60 5.88 25.83 6.56
N ALA A 61 5.92 26.84 7.47
CA ALA A 61 5.28 28.12 7.21
C ALA A 61 5.92 28.86 6.04
N ASN A 62 7.25 28.83 5.94
CA ASN A 62 7.96 29.46 4.81
C ASN A 62 7.62 28.75 3.48
N VAL A 63 7.64 27.42 3.46
CA VAL A 63 7.29 26.65 2.27
C VAL A 63 5.87 26.98 1.79
N LEU A 64 4.92 27.11 2.71
CA LEU A 64 3.54 27.45 2.36
C LEU A 64 3.40 28.91 1.92
N MET A 65 4.11 29.86 2.56
CA MET A 65 4.12 31.26 2.13
C MET A 65 4.60 31.41 0.68
N ASP A 66 5.70 30.72 0.36
CA ASP A 66 6.32 30.79 -0.97
C ASP A 66 5.45 30.19 -2.07
N ASN A 67 4.67 29.16 -1.74
CA ASN A 67 3.81 28.47 -2.70
C ASN A 67 2.41 29.09 -2.82
N LEU A 68 1.84 29.58 -1.73
CA LEU A 68 0.46 30.09 -1.69
C LEU A 68 0.38 31.62 -1.85
N PHE A 69 1.51 32.32 -1.75
CA PHE A 69 1.59 33.78 -1.80
C PHE A 69 0.70 34.48 -0.76
N ILE A 70 0.59 33.92 0.44
CA ILE A 70 -0.18 34.48 1.55
C ILE A 70 0.73 34.80 2.74
N GLY A 71 0.31 35.76 3.57
CA GLY A 71 1.09 36.23 4.69
C GLY A 71 1.25 35.17 5.79
N ARG A 72 2.32 35.32 6.59
CA ARG A 72 2.72 34.36 7.63
C ARG A 72 1.60 34.05 8.63
N GLU A 73 0.88 35.07 9.09
CA GLU A 73 -0.23 34.89 10.02
C GLU A 73 -1.39 34.07 9.39
N ALA A 74 -1.67 34.29 8.12
CA ALA A 74 -2.67 33.54 7.37
C ALA A 74 -2.29 32.05 7.24
N VAL A 75 -0.99 31.74 7.05
CA VAL A 75 -0.48 30.36 7.05
C VAL A 75 -0.65 29.72 8.42
N TYR A 76 -0.25 30.41 9.51
CA TYR A 76 -0.38 29.85 10.85
C TYR A 76 -1.84 29.59 11.25
N ARG A 77 -2.76 30.46 10.87
CA ARG A 77 -4.20 30.24 11.13
C ARG A 77 -4.73 29.00 10.41
N ARG A 78 -4.23 28.70 9.19
CA ARG A 78 -4.58 27.47 8.47
C ARG A 78 -3.98 26.25 9.12
N LEU A 79 -2.70 26.32 9.50
CA LEU A 79 -2.02 25.19 10.17
C LEU A 79 -2.59 24.86 11.56
N ARG A 80 -3.20 25.84 12.24
CA ARG A 80 -3.94 25.62 13.50
C ARG A 80 -5.39 25.17 13.28
N GLY A 81 -5.84 25.09 12.02
CA GLY A 81 -7.22 24.73 11.69
C GLY A 81 -8.26 25.81 11.95
N GLU A 82 -7.85 27.04 12.32
CA GLU A 82 -8.75 28.18 12.55
C GLU A 82 -9.45 28.67 11.28
N VAL A 83 -8.77 28.52 10.14
CA VAL A 83 -9.28 28.86 8.81
C VAL A 83 -8.95 27.71 7.89
N PRO A 84 -9.94 27.07 7.24
CA PRO A 84 -9.68 25.99 6.30
C PRO A 84 -8.94 26.50 5.07
N PHE A 85 -8.13 25.60 4.46
CA PHE A 85 -7.55 25.86 3.14
C PHE A 85 -8.67 25.94 2.10
N THR A 86 -8.55 26.90 1.20
CA THR A 86 -9.46 26.97 0.03
C THR A 86 -9.14 25.87 -0.96
N LEU A 87 -10.08 25.52 -1.85
CA LEU A 87 -9.84 24.53 -2.90
C LEU A 87 -8.64 24.92 -3.80
N THR A 88 -8.47 26.20 -4.10
CA THR A 88 -7.33 26.70 -4.87
C THR A 88 -6.01 26.48 -4.13
N GLU A 89 -5.95 26.77 -2.84
CA GLU A 89 -4.76 26.54 -2.02
C GLU A 89 -4.46 25.05 -1.91
N ALA A 90 -5.47 24.22 -1.68
CA ALA A 90 -5.33 22.76 -1.65
C ALA A 90 -4.80 22.21 -2.99
N ALA A 91 -5.29 22.70 -4.13
CA ALA A 91 -4.80 22.32 -5.45
C ALA A 91 -3.32 22.74 -5.68
N ILE A 92 -2.92 23.93 -5.23
CA ILE A 92 -1.51 24.37 -5.28
C ILE A 92 -0.63 23.48 -4.41
N ILE A 93 -1.05 23.17 -3.17
CA ILE A 93 -0.36 22.28 -2.24
C ILE A 93 -0.21 20.89 -2.85
N SER A 94 -1.30 20.34 -3.37
CA SER A 94 -1.32 19.05 -4.06
C SER A 94 -0.24 19.00 -5.16
N ARG A 95 -0.24 19.98 -6.05
CA ARG A 95 0.69 20.03 -7.18
C ARG A 95 2.15 20.25 -6.76
N LYS A 96 2.40 21.08 -5.75
CA LYS A 96 3.76 21.47 -5.32
C LYS A 96 4.41 20.49 -4.37
N LEU A 97 3.64 19.90 -3.47
CA LEU A 97 4.12 18.99 -2.44
C LEU A 97 3.81 17.50 -2.76
N GLY A 98 3.10 17.21 -3.86
CA GLY A 98 2.73 15.84 -4.21
C GLY A 98 1.71 15.23 -3.23
N VAL A 99 0.84 16.05 -2.64
CA VAL A 99 -0.26 15.58 -1.78
C VAL A 99 -1.44 15.16 -2.65
N SER A 100 -1.95 13.94 -2.48
CA SER A 100 -3.15 13.47 -3.19
C SER A 100 -4.40 13.93 -2.45
N LEU A 101 -5.20 14.78 -3.08
CA LEU A 101 -6.49 15.22 -2.53
C LEU A 101 -7.52 14.10 -2.54
N ASP A 102 -7.55 13.25 -3.57
CA ASP A 102 -8.47 12.13 -3.68
C ASP A 102 -8.27 11.12 -2.55
N LYS A 103 -7.01 10.82 -2.20
CA LYS A 103 -6.66 9.98 -1.06
C LYS A 103 -7.15 10.57 0.27
N MET A 104 -7.06 11.89 0.43
CA MET A 104 -7.51 12.59 1.63
C MET A 104 -9.03 12.62 1.77
N ILE A 105 -9.74 12.78 0.65
CA ILE A 105 -11.20 12.84 0.61
C ILE A 105 -11.79 11.44 0.88
N GLY A 106 -10.98 10.39 0.73
CA GLY A 106 -11.46 9.01 0.83
C GLY A 106 -12.54 8.76 -0.21
N VAL A 107 -12.31 9.21 -1.46
CA VAL A 107 -13.27 9.02 -2.55
C VAL A 107 -13.25 7.55 -2.94
N SER A 108 -13.87 6.72 -2.12
CA SER A 108 -14.43 5.45 -2.55
C SER A 108 -15.74 5.76 -3.26
N PHE A 109 -15.69 6.05 -4.55
CA PHE A 109 -16.86 5.82 -5.35
C PHE A 109 -17.19 4.32 -5.25
N LYS A 110 -18.45 3.96 -5.11
CA LYS A 110 -18.89 2.54 -5.01
C LYS A 110 -18.33 1.66 -6.14
N GLU A 111 -17.78 2.25 -7.18
CA GLU A 111 -17.30 1.61 -8.41
C GLU A 111 -15.81 1.84 -8.69
N ASN A 112 -15.09 2.68 -7.91
CA ASN A 112 -13.69 3.02 -8.17
C ASN A 112 -12.88 3.01 -6.86
N ALA A 113 -11.71 2.39 -6.88
CA ALA A 113 -10.73 2.45 -5.80
C ALA A 113 -9.54 3.34 -6.19
N VAL A 114 -8.95 4.04 -5.21
CA VAL A 114 -7.74 4.83 -5.42
C VAL A 114 -6.52 3.96 -5.15
N PHE A 115 -5.60 3.94 -6.10
CA PHE A 115 -4.32 3.24 -6.00
C PHE A 115 -3.16 4.23 -6.07
N ASP A 116 -2.16 4.03 -5.23
CA ASP A 116 -0.87 4.69 -5.30
C ASP A 116 0.12 3.84 -6.09
N MET A 117 0.91 4.46 -6.94
CA MET A 117 2.00 3.79 -7.64
C MET A 117 3.35 4.39 -7.23
N ASN A 118 4.22 3.56 -6.67
CA ASN A 118 5.61 3.93 -6.44
C ASN A 118 6.40 3.81 -7.75
N VAL A 119 6.96 4.93 -8.22
CA VAL A 119 7.76 4.96 -9.44
C VAL A 119 9.24 4.99 -9.09
N VAL A 120 9.99 4.02 -9.62
CA VAL A 120 11.46 4.00 -9.46
C VAL A 120 12.09 5.05 -10.36
N HIS A 121 12.90 5.92 -9.79
CA HIS A 121 13.68 6.90 -10.54
C HIS A 121 14.96 6.27 -11.07
N HIS A 122 15.11 6.24 -12.39
CA HIS A 122 16.25 5.59 -13.07
C HIS A 122 17.61 6.28 -12.84
N SER A 123 17.63 7.53 -12.34
CA SER A 123 18.87 8.23 -12.01
C SER A 123 19.63 7.64 -10.84
N ASN A 124 18.93 6.99 -9.91
CA ASN A 124 19.52 6.26 -8.78
C ASN A 124 18.65 5.04 -8.43
N PRO A 125 18.77 3.95 -9.20
CA PRO A 125 17.88 2.79 -9.06
C PRO A 125 18.05 2.06 -7.73
N PHE A 126 19.27 1.96 -7.19
CA PHE A 126 19.52 1.27 -5.93
C PHE A 126 18.94 2.02 -4.73
N GLU A 127 19.11 3.35 -4.67
CA GLU A 127 18.53 4.15 -3.60
C GLU A 127 17.01 4.13 -3.65
N THR A 128 16.42 4.28 -4.83
CA THR A 128 14.96 4.22 -4.97
C THR A 128 14.42 2.85 -4.57
N TYR A 129 15.10 1.77 -4.94
CA TYR A 129 14.70 0.43 -4.54
C TYR A 129 14.89 0.20 -3.03
N TYR A 130 15.99 0.71 -2.45
CA TYR A 130 16.19 0.72 -1.02
C TYR A 130 15.01 1.40 -0.29
N ASP A 131 14.62 2.61 -0.72
CA ASP A 131 13.54 3.37 -0.10
C ASP A 131 12.20 2.61 -0.16
N ILE A 132 11.93 1.92 -1.28
CA ILE A 132 10.73 1.10 -1.43
C ILE A 132 10.76 -0.07 -0.43
N ILE A 133 11.85 -0.83 -0.37
CA ILE A 133 11.98 -1.97 0.54
C ILE A 133 11.95 -1.50 1.99
N ASN A 134 12.65 -0.43 2.35
CA ASN A 134 12.67 0.12 3.70
C ASN A 134 11.26 0.52 4.16
N LYS A 135 10.48 1.19 3.31
CA LYS A 135 9.10 1.56 3.62
C LYS A 135 8.24 0.34 3.99
N TYR A 136 8.35 -0.75 3.25
CA TYR A 136 7.61 -1.97 3.56
C TYR A 136 8.17 -2.71 4.78
N THR A 137 9.49 -2.66 5.00
CA THR A 137 10.13 -3.21 6.20
C THR A 137 9.60 -2.51 7.46
N GLU A 138 9.57 -1.18 7.47
CA GLU A 138 9.03 -0.40 8.59
C GLU A 138 7.53 -0.69 8.81
N LEU A 139 6.76 -0.84 7.74
CA LEU A 139 5.35 -1.23 7.84
C LEU A 139 5.20 -2.58 8.53
N LEU A 140 5.93 -3.62 8.10
CA LEU A 140 5.85 -4.96 8.67
C LEU A 140 6.31 -4.96 10.14
N LYS A 141 7.42 -4.28 10.48
CA LYS A 141 7.88 -4.10 11.86
C LYS A 141 6.85 -3.40 12.76
N SER A 142 6.07 -2.46 12.20
CA SER A 142 5.04 -1.75 12.97
C SER A 142 3.86 -2.62 13.40
N ILE A 143 3.70 -3.82 12.82
CA ILE A 143 2.60 -4.74 13.07
C ILE A 143 3.05 -6.14 13.53
N GLU A 144 4.35 -6.36 13.75
CA GLU A 144 4.90 -7.68 14.11
C GLU A 144 4.37 -8.21 15.45
N ASP A 145 4.09 -7.32 16.40
CA ASP A 145 3.51 -7.66 17.71
C ASP A 145 1.99 -7.85 17.70
N ASP A 146 1.31 -7.59 16.58
CA ASP A 146 -0.14 -7.71 16.48
C ASP A 146 -0.53 -9.19 16.26
N PRO A 147 -1.24 -9.84 17.22
CA PRO A 147 -1.58 -11.26 17.12
C PRO A 147 -2.57 -11.60 16.01
N ILE A 148 -3.16 -10.61 15.35
CA ILE A 148 -4.02 -10.82 14.18
C ILE A 148 -3.34 -10.38 12.87
N SER A 149 -2.03 -10.04 12.91
CA SER A 149 -1.31 -9.66 11.71
C SER A 149 -1.29 -10.79 10.69
N GLU A 150 -1.63 -10.47 9.45
CA GLU A 150 -1.72 -11.44 8.36
C GLU A 150 -1.05 -10.89 7.09
N LEU A 151 -0.26 -11.73 6.44
CA LEU A 151 0.30 -11.49 5.11
C LEU A 151 -0.16 -12.61 4.18
N ALA A 152 -0.73 -12.30 3.04
CA ALA A 152 -0.95 -13.31 2.01
C ALA A 152 -0.56 -12.81 0.62
N THR A 153 -0.08 -13.75 -0.17
CA THR A 153 0.37 -13.49 -1.54
C THR A 153 -0.09 -14.59 -2.47
N SER A 154 -0.86 -14.23 -3.52
CA SER A 154 -1.07 -15.11 -4.67
C SER A 154 -0.13 -14.68 -5.80
N SER A 155 0.65 -15.60 -6.34
CA SER A 155 1.73 -15.23 -7.25
C SER A 155 2.07 -16.25 -8.33
N ASN A 156 2.46 -15.73 -9.48
CA ASN A 156 3.03 -16.47 -10.61
C ASN A 156 4.56 -16.44 -10.63
N THR A 157 5.19 -15.69 -9.72
CA THR A 157 6.65 -15.64 -9.54
C THR A 157 6.99 -15.73 -8.07
N ILE A 158 8.18 -16.23 -7.72
CA ILE A 158 8.62 -16.37 -6.34
C ILE A 158 8.49 -15.03 -5.60
N PRO A 159 7.78 -14.97 -4.45
CA PRO A 159 7.61 -13.74 -3.68
C PRO A 159 8.93 -13.18 -3.15
N GLN A 160 9.03 -11.85 -3.10
CA GLN A 160 10.23 -11.18 -2.57
C GLN A 160 10.50 -11.50 -1.10
N THR A 161 9.46 -11.71 -0.32
CA THR A 161 9.53 -12.13 1.09
C THR A 161 10.19 -13.49 1.32
N LEU A 162 10.49 -14.23 0.26
CA LEU A 162 11.18 -15.52 0.34
C LEU A 162 12.62 -15.43 -0.15
N TYR A 163 12.86 -14.78 -1.30
CA TYR A 163 14.18 -14.86 -1.94
C TYR A 163 15.11 -13.67 -1.66
N LEU A 164 14.63 -12.53 -1.13
CA LEU A 164 15.49 -11.34 -0.98
C LEU A 164 16.63 -11.52 0.05
N LYS A 165 16.55 -12.51 0.93
CA LYS A 165 17.65 -12.89 1.83
C LYS A 165 18.77 -13.68 1.14
N HIS A 166 18.51 -14.22 -0.06
CA HIS A 166 19.46 -14.94 -0.89
C HIS A 166 20.18 -13.96 -1.81
N ASP A 167 21.46 -13.71 -1.56
CA ASP A 167 22.20 -12.61 -2.19
C ASP A 167 22.28 -12.75 -3.73
N ILE A 168 22.48 -13.96 -4.25
CA ILE A 168 22.61 -14.21 -5.69
C ILE A 168 21.24 -14.17 -6.40
N LEU A 169 20.19 -14.72 -5.77
CA LEU A 169 18.82 -14.65 -6.31
C LEU A 169 18.33 -13.21 -6.33
N SER A 170 18.58 -12.43 -5.29
CA SER A 170 18.21 -11.01 -5.22
C SER A 170 18.97 -10.20 -6.27
N LYS A 171 20.29 -10.47 -6.45
CA LYS A 171 21.11 -9.88 -7.50
C LYS A 171 20.55 -10.23 -8.90
N PHE A 172 20.15 -11.49 -9.14
CA PHE A 172 19.59 -11.91 -10.42
C PHE A 172 18.29 -11.19 -10.78
N ARG A 173 17.42 -10.98 -9.80
CA ARG A 173 16.17 -10.21 -10.00
C ARG A 173 16.44 -8.74 -10.33
N LEU A 174 17.40 -8.11 -9.66
CA LEU A 174 17.83 -6.75 -9.96
C LEU A 174 18.48 -6.65 -11.34
N PHE A 175 19.34 -7.61 -11.69
CA PHE A 175 19.96 -7.68 -13.01
C PHE A 175 18.90 -7.74 -14.13
N LYS A 176 17.90 -8.62 -13.99
CA LYS A 176 16.80 -8.72 -14.95
C LYS A 176 16.05 -7.40 -15.09
N TRP A 177 15.74 -6.72 -13.97
CA TRP A 177 15.08 -5.43 -14.00
C TRP A 177 15.96 -4.36 -14.67
N MET A 178 17.24 -4.31 -14.36
CA MET A 178 18.18 -3.36 -14.94
C MET A 178 18.35 -3.60 -16.46
N TYR A 179 18.41 -4.84 -16.89
CA TYR A 179 18.48 -5.20 -18.30
C TYR A 179 17.26 -4.70 -19.10
N GLN A 180 16.08 -4.69 -18.50
CA GLN A 180 14.85 -4.18 -19.13
C GLN A 180 14.81 -2.64 -19.23
N ASN A 181 15.76 -1.94 -18.59
CA ASN A 181 15.83 -0.49 -18.56
C ASN A 181 17.15 -0.03 -19.17
N GLU A 182 17.14 0.30 -20.46
CA GLU A 182 18.32 0.64 -21.27
C GLU A 182 19.22 1.73 -20.68
N ASN A 183 18.68 2.58 -19.81
CA ASN A 183 19.41 3.68 -19.17
C ASN A 183 20.25 3.24 -17.97
N ILE A 184 20.19 1.98 -17.55
CA ILE A 184 20.93 1.46 -16.43
C ILE A 184 22.12 0.66 -17.00
N GLY A 185 23.32 1.20 -16.89
CA GLY A 185 24.52 0.79 -17.63
C GLY A 185 25.14 -0.58 -17.31
N CYS A 186 24.43 -1.52 -16.65
CA CYS A 186 24.94 -2.86 -16.38
C CYS A 186 24.55 -3.83 -17.51
N LYS A 187 25.54 -4.38 -18.22
CA LYS A 187 25.32 -5.29 -19.35
C LYS A 187 25.50 -6.76 -18.99
N HIS A 188 26.33 -7.09 -18.01
CA HIS A 188 26.61 -8.47 -17.59
C HIS A 188 26.30 -8.65 -16.10
N PHE A 189 25.76 -9.81 -15.76
CA PHE A 189 25.43 -10.16 -14.38
C PHE A 189 26.65 -10.14 -13.46
N ASP A 190 27.79 -10.64 -13.96
CA ASP A 190 29.02 -10.74 -13.19
C ASP A 190 29.55 -9.34 -12.77
N ASP A 191 29.31 -8.31 -13.58
CA ASP A 191 29.75 -6.93 -13.34
C ASP A 191 28.83 -6.16 -12.36
N LEU A 192 27.65 -6.73 -12.03
CA LEU A 192 26.71 -6.08 -11.14
C LEU A 192 27.16 -6.20 -9.70
N GLU A 193 27.41 -5.08 -9.03
CA GLU A 193 27.68 -5.00 -7.61
C GLU A 193 26.45 -4.43 -6.87
N ILE A 194 25.95 -5.16 -5.88
CA ILE A 194 24.85 -4.71 -5.05
C ILE A 194 25.41 -3.99 -3.81
N PRO A 195 25.03 -2.74 -3.55
CA PRO A 195 25.47 -2.04 -2.35
C PRO A 195 25.09 -2.80 -1.06
N ALA A 196 26.03 -2.90 -0.10
CA ALA A 196 25.80 -3.60 1.16
C ALA A 196 24.54 -3.10 1.89
N LYS A 197 24.32 -1.78 1.92
CA LYS A 197 23.12 -1.18 2.47
C LYS A 197 21.81 -1.75 1.88
N LEU A 198 21.82 -2.07 0.56
CA LEU A 198 20.65 -2.65 -0.09
C LEU A 198 20.50 -4.14 0.26
N GLN A 199 21.61 -4.88 0.37
CA GLN A 199 21.56 -6.27 0.81
C GLN A 199 21.05 -6.39 2.25
N ASP A 200 21.49 -5.49 3.15
CA ASP A 200 21.06 -5.47 4.55
C ASP A 200 19.55 -5.22 4.66
N ILE A 201 19.01 -4.20 3.97
CA ILE A 201 17.57 -3.92 4.04
C ILE A 201 16.73 -5.02 3.37
N GLN A 202 17.25 -5.74 2.36
CA GLN A 202 16.58 -6.88 1.76
C GLN A 202 16.45 -8.05 2.77
N LYS A 203 17.50 -8.33 3.55
CA LYS A 203 17.47 -9.34 4.62
C LYS A 203 16.52 -8.91 5.75
N ASP A 204 16.59 -7.66 6.16
CA ASP A 204 15.67 -7.10 7.16
C ASP A 204 14.21 -7.20 6.73
N PHE A 205 13.91 -6.97 5.45
CA PHE A 205 12.57 -7.10 4.91
C PHE A 205 12.02 -8.53 5.02
N VAL A 206 12.84 -9.53 4.67
CA VAL A 206 12.44 -10.94 4.81
C VAL A 206 12.23 -11.30 6.28
N ASN A 207 13.17 -10.90 7.15
CA ASN A 207 13.06 -11.13 8.59
C ASN A 207 11.77 -10.50 9.15
N ALA A 208 11.45 -9.25 8.78
CA ALA A 208 10.21 -8.60 9.22
C ALA A 208 8.95 -9.31 8.70
N ALA A 209 8.99 -9.86 7.47
CA ALA A 209 7.88 -10.63 6.93
C ALA A 209 7.68 -11.96 7.68
N GLU A 210 8.75 -12.62 8.11
CA GLU A 210 8.70 -13.86 8.91
C GLU A 210 8.23 -13.63 10.36
N GLN A 211 8.17 -12.35 10.84
CA GLN A 211 7.59 -12.00 12.15
C GLN A 211 6.08 -11.82 12.12
N ILE A 212 5.45 -11.77 10.96
CA ILE A 212 3.98 -11.65 10.85
C ILE A 212 3.32 -12.92 11.36
N HIS A 213 2.29 -12.78 12.21
CA HIS A 213 1.66 -13.89 12.93
C HIS A 213 1.17 -15.02 12.03
N SER A 214 0.56 -14.71 10.88
CA SER A 214 0.12 -15.71 9.90
C SER A 214 0.45 -15.27 8.48
N THR A 215 1.14 -16.13 7.73
CA THR A 215 1.52 -15.89 6.34
C THR A 215 0.99 -17.01 5.43
N SER A 216 0.41 -16.64 4.30
CA SER A 216 -0.08 -17.57 3.29
C SER A 216 0.50 -17.28 1.92
N PHE A 217 1.12 -18.26 1.30
CA PHE A 217 1.58 -18.23 -0.07
C PHE A 217 0.69 -19.11 -0.95
N ILE A 218 0.08 -18.54 -1.97
CA ILE A 218 -0.73 -19.27 -2.95
C ILE A 218 -0.02 -19.13 -4.30
N TRP A 219 0.47 -20.21 -4.85
CA TRP A 219 1.27 -20.23 -6.07
C TRP A 219 0.52 -20.89 -7.21
N ASP A 220 0.77 -20.41 -8.44
CA ASP A 220 0.43 -21.20 -9.60
C ASP A 220 1.45 -22.34 -9.81
N SER A 221 1.10 -23.31 -10.63
CA SER A 221 1.93 -24.49 -10.88
C SER A 221 3.27 -24.16 -11.59
N ASN A 222 3.42 -22.96 -12.17
CA ASN A 222 4.57 -22.52 -12.95
C ASN A 222 5.50 -21.55 -12.19
N ILE A 223 5.32 -21.40 -10.89
CA ILE A 223 6.02 -20.37 -10.08
C ILE A 223 7.54 -20.36 -10.26
N PHE A 224 8.17 -21.52 -10.43
CA PHE A 224 9.62 -21.65 -10.66
C PHE A 224 10.00 -21.60 -12.14
N SER A 225 9.08 -21.86 -13.08
CA SER A 225 9.37 -21.92 -14.50
C SER A 225 9.89 -20.59 -15.04
N HIS A 226 9.39 -19.48 -14.53
CA HIS A 226 9.82 -18.14 -14.97
C HIS A 226 11.28 -17.86 -14.64
N ILE A 227 11.76 -18.20 -13.45
CA ILE A 227 13.17 -17.96 -13.10
C ILE A 227 14.12 -18.87 -13.87
N VAL A 228 13.71 -20.12 -14.12
CA VAL A 228 14.48 -21.07 -14.92
C VAL A 228 14.59 -20.58 -16.38
N ASN A 229 13.47 -20.20 -16.99
CA ASN A 229 13.45 -19.67 -18.34
C ASN A 229 14.27 -18.37 -18.49
N ASP A 230 14.18 -17.47 -17.51
CA ASP A 230 15.01 -16.25 -17.47
C ASP A 230 16.50 -16.62 -17.43
N LEU A 231 16.89 -17.58 -16.57
CA LEU A 231 18.27 -18.01 -16.42
C LEU A 231 18.82 -18.64 -17.71
N GLU A 232 18.02 -19.49 -18.35
CA GLU A 232 18.36 -20.09 -19.65
C GLU A 232 18.51 -19.02 -20.73
N TYR A 233 17.59 -18.07 -20.80
CA TYR A 233 17.67 -16.97 -21.76
C TYR A 233 18.95 -16.15 -21.59
N PHE A 234 19.23 -15.64 -20.38
CA PHE A 234 20.41 -14.80 -20.15
C PHE A 234 21.72 -15.57 -20.31
N SER A 235 21.75 -16.88 -20.01
CA SER A 235 22.90 -17.75 -20.31
C SER A 235 23.11 -17.94 -21.80
N SER A 236 22.03 -18.14 -22.57
CA SER A 236 22.11 -18.35 -24.04
C SER A 236 22.68 -17.15 -24.79
N ILE A 237 22.44 -15.93 -24.28
CA ILE A 237 22.97 -14.69 -24.84
C ILE A 237 24.26 -14.22 -24.15
N GLN A 238 24.88 -15.08 -23.35
CA GLN A 238 26.18 -14.86 -22.68
C GLN A 238 26.23 -13.65 -21.74
N LEU A 239 25.12 -13.25 -21.15
CA LEU A 239 25.08 -12.18 -20.14
C LEU A 239 25.26 -12.69 -18.71
N ILE A 240 25.24 -14.01 -18.53
CA ILE A 240 25.52 -14.71 -17.25
C ILE A 240 26.58 -15.77 -17.54
N SER A 241 27.66 -15.80 -16.77
CA SER A 241 28.70 -16.81 -16.88
C SER A 241 28.21 -18.19 -16.40
N ASP A 242 28.89 -19.27 -16.83
CA ASP A 242 28.59 -20.63 -16.34
C ASP A 242 28.75 -20.73 -14.81
N LYS A 243 29.72 -19.99 -14.23
CA LYS A 243 29.92 -19.93 -12.78
C LYS A 243 28.72 -19.28 -12.10
N ALA A 244 28.31 -18.10 -12.54
CA ALA A 244 27.17 -17.41 -12.00
C ALA A 244 25.85 -18.19 -12.15
N ARG A 245 25.69 -18.89 -13.30
CA ARG A 245 24.56 -19.79 -13.50
C ARG A 245 24.51 -20.90 -12.45
N GLN A 246 25.67 -21.47 -12.12
CA GLN A 246 25.76 -22.51 -11.10
C GLN A 246 25.46 -21.97 -9.71
N GLU A 247 25.97 -20.79 -9.36
CA GLU A 247 25.68 -20.09 -8.08
C GLU A 247 24.19 -19.79 -7.92
N ILE A 248 23.53 -19.27 -8.97
CA ILE A 248 22.07 -19.04 -8.97
C ILE A 248 21.30 -20.34 -8.74
N LYS A 249 21.72 -21.43 -9.41
CA LYS A 249 21.10 -22.75 -9.22
C LYS A 249 21.25 -23.27 -7.80
N GLU A 250 22.42 -23.11 -7.21
CA GLU A 250 22.69 -23.55 -5.83
C GLU A 250 21.81 -22.78 -4.83
N GLU A 251 21.72 -21.47 -4.92
CA GLU A 251 20.82 -20.70 -4.06
C GLU A 251 19.33 -21.02 -4.31
N LEU A 252 18.95 -21.31 -5.54
CA LEU A 252 17.57 -21.73 -5.84
C LEU A 252 17.25 -23.09 -5.17
N LEU A 253 18.20 -24.03 -5.14
CA LEU A 253 18.04 -25.30 -4.42
C LEU A 253 17.95 -25.08 -2.90
N LEU A 254 18.77 -24.20 -2.33
CA LEU A 254 18.69 -23.83 -0.92
C LEU A 254 17.31 -23.22 -0.58
N LEU A 255 16.80 -22.33 -1.42
CA LEU A 255 15.45 -21.79 -1.26
C LEU A 255 14.39 -22.88 -1.32
N LEU A 256 14.51 -23.86 -2.22
CA LEU A 256 13.57 -24.98 -2.30
C LEU A 256 13.58 -25.83 -1.03
N ASP A 257 14.75 -26.12 -0.48
CA ASP A 257 14.89 -26.87 0.78
C ASP A 257 14.24 -26.11 1.96
N GLU A 258 14.38 -24.78 2.01
CA GLU A 258 13.69 -23.95 3.00
C GLU A 258 12.18 -24.00 2.85
N LEU A 259 11.68 -23.88 1.61
CA LEU A 259 10.24 -23.95 1.31
C LEU A 259 9.63 -25.30 1.66
N GLU A 260 10.34 -26.39 1.38
CA GLU A 260 9.93 -27.75 1.81
C GLU A 260 9.85 -27.84 3.34
N ASN A 261 10.83 -27.25 4.04
CA ASN A 261 10.83 -27.21 5.49
C ASN A 261 9.65 -26.38 6.04
N PHE A 262 9.34 -25.22 5.47
CA PHE A 262 8.17 -24.42 5.83
C PHE A 262 6.86 -25.17 5.58
N ALA A 263 6.70 -25.78 4.40
CA ALA A 263 5.51 -26.58 4.07
C ALA A 263 5.30 -27.76 5.02
N ARG A 264 6.40 -28.39 5.48
CA ARG A 264 6.35 -29.54 6.40
C ARG A 264 6.08 -29.11 7.84
N LYS A 265 6.67 -28.00 8.30
CA LYS A 265 6.52 -27.52 9.69
C LYS A 265 5.25 -26.69 9.89
N GLY A 266 4.76 -26.00 8.85
CA GLY A 266 3.71 -24.99 8.95
C GLY A 266 4.13 -23.73 9.69
N LYS A 267 5.45 -23.51 9.86
CA LYS A 267 6.01 -22.43 10.66
C LYS A 267 7.34 -21.93 10.09
N PHE A 268 7.60 -20.63 10.24
CA PHE A 268 8.91 -20.04 10.07
C PHE A 268 9.85 -20.39 11.24
N GLU A 269 11.11 -19.99 11.13
CA GLU A 269 12.07 -20.08 12.25
C GLU A 269 11.65 -19.20 13.45
N SER A 270 10.88 -18.15 13.21
CA SER A 270 10.25 -17.29 14.23
C SER A 270 9.11 -17.92 15.02
N ASP A 271 8.73 -19.15 14.69
CA ASP A 271 7.57 -19.90 15.22
C ASP A 271 6.19 -19.38 14.74
N ASN A 272 6.18 -18.32 13.90
CA ASN A 272 4.96 -17.82 13.28
C ASN A 272 4.44 -18.74 12.17
N GLU A 273 3.13 -18.71 11.95
CA GLU A 273 2.45 -19.62 11.03
C GLU A 273 2.78 -19.29 9.56
N VAL A 274 3.10 -20.31 8.77
CA VAL A 274 3.22 -20.21 7.31
C VAL A 274 2.53 -21.35 6.61
N ASN A 275 1.71 -21.01 5.61
CA ASN A 275 0.99 -21.97 4.80
C ASN A 275 1.34 -21.76 3.32
N ILE A 276 1.62 -22.87 2.61
CA ILE A 276 1.91 -22.86 1.18
C ILE A 276 0.84 -23.67 0.45
N TYR A 277 0.18 -23.04 -0.51
CA TYR A 277 -0.85 -23.61 -1.34
C TYR A 277 -0.42 -23.58 -2.80
N ILE A 278 -0.73 -24.61 -3.56
CA ILE A 278 -0.55 -24.65 -5.01
C ILE A 278 -1.92 -24.64 -5.67
N SER A 279 -2.20 -23.56 -6.40
CA SER A 279 -3.44 -23.39 -7.13
C SER A 279 -3.35 -24.03 -8.52
N ASN A 280 -4.46 -24.61 -8.97
CA ASN A 280 -4.62 -25.05 -10.35
C ASN A 280 -4.99 -23.91 -11.32
N ILE A 281 -5.21 -22.70 -10.77
CA ILE A 281 -5.52 -21.49 -11.54
C ILE A 281 -4.24 -20.70 -11.71
N ASN A 282 -3.91 -20.31 -12.94
CA ASN A 282 -2.77 -19.45 -13.24
C ASN A 282 -3.11 -18.00 -12.87
N PHE A 283 -2.11 -17.28 -12.34
CA PHE A 283 -2.23 -15.87 -11.99
C PHE A 283 -1.56 -14.98 -13.03
N GLU A 284 -2.21 -13.88 -13.36
CA GLU A 284 -1.69 -12.89 -14.33
C GLU A 284 -0.61 -11.99 -13.72
N ALA A 285 -0.63 -11.81 -12.38
CA ALA A 285 0.32 -11.00 -11.64
C ALA A 285 0.49 -11.53 -10.20
N THR A 286 1.35 -10.89 -9.44
CA THR A 286 1.44 -11.10 -7.99
C THR A 286 0.53 -10.12 -7.28
N TYR A 287 -0.38 -10.65 -6.46
CA TYR A 287 -1.30 -9.92 -5.61
C TYR A 287 -0.98 -10.24 -4.15
N SER A 288 -0.96 -9.22 -3.31
CA SER A 288 -0.67 -9.40 -1.87
C SER A 288 -1.57 -8.51 -1.03
N TYR A 289 -1.85 -8.93 0.19
CA TYR A 289 -2.39 -8.06 1.21
C TYR A 289 -1.62 -8.21 2.53
N VAL A 290 -1.61 -7.11 3.29
CA VAL A 290 -1.14 -7.06 4.67
C VAL A 290 -2.27 -6.49 5.50
N GLU A 291 -2.63 -7.16 6.58
CA GLU A 291 -3.69 -6.75 7.48
C GLU A 291 -3.27 -6.89 8.94
N SER A 292 -3.71 -5.95 9.76
CA SER A 292 -3.58 -5.97 11.21
C SER A 292 -4.75 -5.19 11.82
N SER A 293 -4.75 -5.03 13.14
CA SER A 293 -5.78 -4.20 13.84
C SER A 293 -5.91 -2.78 13.28
N ASN A 294 -4.83 -2.20 12.76
CA ASN A 294 -4.77 -0.80 12.33
C ASN A 294 -4.27 -0.61 10.89
N VAL A 295 -3.85 -1.67 10.22
CA VAL A 295 -3.27 -1.60 8.87
C VAL A 295 -4.08 -2.46 7.91
N HIS A 296 -4.49 -1.86 6.80
CA HIS A 296 -5.05 -2.55 5.64
C HIS A 296 -4.28 -2.08 4.42
N LEU A 297 -3.56 -2.97 3.78
CA LEU A 297 -2.79 -2.67 2.58
C LEU A 297 -2.96 -3.78 1.56
N SER A 298 -3.36 -3.43 0.35
CA SER A 298 -3.36 -4.34 -0.80
C SER A 298 -2.40 -3.85 -1.87
N MET A 299 -1.79 -4.80 -2.58
CA MET A 299 -0.66 -4.55 -3.47
C MET A 299 -0.78 -5.45 -4.70
N ILE A 300 -0.60 -4.87 -5.87
CA ILE A 300 -0.46 -5.58 -7.14
C ILE A 300 0.91 -5.24 -7.73
N ARG A 301 1.72 -6.24 -8.01
CA ARG A 301 3.05 -6.04 -8.59
C ARG A 301 2.98 -5.65 -10.05
N VAL A 302 3.73 -4.62 -10.40
CA VAL A 302 3.86 -4.12 -11.77
C VAL A 302 5.33 -3.80 -12.08
N TYR A 303 5.72 -3.85 -13.34
CA TYR A 303 7.06 -3.49 -13.81
C TYR A 303 8.21 -4.11 -12.99
N ALA A 304 8.13 -5.41 -12.72
CA ALA A 304 9.11 -6.24 -12.02
C ALA A 304 9.35 -5.89 -10.53
N ILE A 305 9.71 -4.66 -10.18
CA ILE A 305 10.01 -4.25 -8.79
C ILE A 305 9.01 -3.24 -8.22
N ASN A 306 8.17 -2.64 -9.05
CA ASN A 306 7.15 -1.68 -8.61
C ASN A 306 5.87 -2.38 -8.16
N SER A 307 5.04 -1.65 -7.43
CA SER A 307 3.70 -2.08 -7.04
C SER A 307 2.73 -0.91 -7.13
N ILE A 308 1.50 -1.21 -7.48
CA ILE A 308 0.36 -0.33 -7.18
C ILE A 308 -0.25 -0.80 -5.86
N THR A 309 -0.57 0.14 -4.98
CA THR A 309 -1.04 -0.15 -3.62
C THR A 309 -2.29 0.63 -3.30
N THR A 310 -3.15 0.07 -2.47
CA THR A 310 -4.31 0.77 -1.91
C THR A 310 -4.46 0.46 -0.43
N GLN A 311 -4.98 1.43 0.31
CA GLN A 311 -5.41 1.30 1.71
C GLN A 311 -6.93 1.47 1.84
N ASP A 312 -7.64 1.47 0.71
CA ASP A 312 -9.11 1.49 0.71
C ASP A 312 -9.63 0.18 1.32
N ILE A 313 -10.40 0.30 2.42
CA ILE A 313 -10.83 -0.84 3.24
C ILE A 313 -11.69 -1.82 2.42
N GLU A 314 -12.62 -1.32 1.61
CA GLU A 314 -13.50 -2.17 0.81
C GLU A 314 -12.73 -2.91 -0.28
N MET A 315 -11.77 -2.23 -0.92
CA MET A 315 -10.91 -2.86 -1.92
C MET A 315 -9.95 -3.87 -1.29
N CYS A 316 -9.34 -3.54 -0.14
CA CYS A 316 -8.50 -4.48 0.61
C CYS A 316 -9.28 -5.73 1.01
N LYS A 317 -10.51 -5.57 1.50
CA LYS A 317 -11.38 -6.68 1.84
C LYS A 317 -11.72 -7.54 0.62
N SER A 318 -12.10 -6.93 -0.49
CA SER A 318 -12.41 -7.65 -1.73
C SER A 318 -11.21 -8.44 -2.24
N LEU A 319 -10.01 -7.85 -2.24
CA LEU A 319 -8.79 -8.55 -2.67
C LEU A 319 -8.41 -9.67 -1.70
N LYS A 320 -8.55 -9.45 -0.39
CA LYS A 320 -8.35 -10.49 0.63
C LYS A 320 -9.28 -11.68 0.40
N GLU A 321 -10.60 -11.44 0.25
CA GLU A 321 -11.59 -12.48 0.00
C GLU A 321 -11.26 -13.26 -1.28
N TRP A 322 -10.85 -12.55 -2.35
CA TRP A 322 -10.43 -13.20 -3.59
C TRP A 322 -9.19 -14.07 -3.39
N ILE A 323 -8.12 -13.57 -2.75
CA ILE A 323 -6.90 -14.35 -2.48
C ILE A 323 -7.21 -15.58 -1.60
N GLN A 324 -8.06 -15.40 -0.59
CA GLN A 324 -8.46 -16.53 0.29
C GLN A 324 -9.29 -17.59 -0.43
N SER A 325 -10.06 -17.21 -1.46
CA SER A 325 -10.84 -18.17 -2.27
C SER A 325 -9.97 -19.08 -3.14
N LEU A 326 -8.67 -18.78 -3.27
CA LEU A 326 -7.71 -19.57 -4.05
C LEU A 326 -7.02 -20.66 -3.22
N LYS A 327 -7.22 -20.68 -1.90
CA LYS A 327 -6.73 -21.73 -0.97
C LYS A 327 -7.56 -23.00 -1.15
#